data_017835c965928d419104c52f30c26193
#
_entry.id   017835c965928d419104c52f30c26193
#
_cell.length_a   1.000
_cell.length_b   1.000
_cell.length_c   1.000
_cell.angle_alpha   90.00
_cell.angle_beta   90.00
_cell.angle_gamma   90.00
#
_symmetry.space_group_name_H-M   'P 1'
#
loop_
_entity.id
_entity.type
_entity.pdbx_description
1 polymer ?
#
loop_
_entity_poly.entity_id
_entity_poly.type
_entity_poly.pdbx_seq_one_letter_code
_entity_poly.pdbx_strand_id
1 'polypeptide(L)'
;MLKQFFSTGNKNEGQKIGANTHIINQINSLQVERDILTKTISRLYDNQNDSDLTKIQRDKLLLRYQHQLGVVIARIQKLETVSKHPDLGPLG
;
A
#
# COMPACT_ATOMS: atom_id res chain seq x y z
N MET A 1 -23.53 -0.02 2.54
CA MET A 1 -23.06 1.22 2.24
C MET A 1 -21.81 1.21 1.49
N LEU A 2 -20.75 0.82 2.09
CA LEU A 2 -19.50 0.79 1.40
C LEU A 2 -19.53 -0.07 0.19
N LYS A 3 -20.26 -1.14 0.26
CA LYS A 3 -20.36 -2.00 -0.84
C LYS A 3 -20.93 -1.34 -2.04
N GLN A 4 -21.84 -0.46 -1.83
CA GLN A 4 -22.45 0.20 -2.91
C GLN A 4 -21.53 1.10 -3.65
N PHE A 5 -20.63 1.73 -2.92
CA PHE A 5 -19.66 2.54 -3.58
C PHE A 5 -18.83 1.72 -4.51
N PHE A 6 -18.34 0.62 -4.02
CA PHE A 6 -17.48 -0.19 -4.83
C PHE A 6 -18.18 -0.70 -6.05
N SER A 7 -19.37 -1.16 -5.85
CA SER A 7 -20.02 -1.75 -6.98
C SER A 7 -20.40 -0.73 -7.99
N THR A 8 -20.69 0.46 -7.59
CA THR A 8 -21.06 1.40 -8.54
C THR A 8 -19.90 1.97 -9.26
N GLY A 9 -18.88 2.24 -8.52
CA GLY A 9 -17.81 2.97 -9.10
C GLY A 9 -17.08 2.29 -10.16
N ASN A 10 -16.89 1.03 -10.00
CA ASN A 10 -16.00 0.43 -10.92
C ASN A 10 -16.59 -0.30 -12.00
N LYS A 11 -17.84 -0.53 -12.02
CA LYS A 11 -18.30 -1.33 -12.98
C LYS A 11 -18.20 -0.84 -14.34
N ASN A 12 -18.21 0.27 -14.64
CA ASN A 12 -18.18 0.67 -15.97
C ASN A 12 -16.94 1.12 -16.50
N GLU A 13 -16.43 2.03 -15.88
CA GLU A 13 -15.33 2.72 -16.38
C GLU A 13 -14.14 1.90 -16.49
N GLY A 14 -13.94 1.11 -15.54
CA GLY A 14 -12.71 0.37 -15.48
C GLY A 14 -12.38 -0.36 -16.69
N GLN A 15 -13.35 -0.86 -17.33
CA GLN A 15 -13.08 -1.68 -18.41
C GLN A 15 -12.51 -1.03 -19.54
N LYS A 16 -12.85 0.14 -19.79
CA LYS A 16 -12.39 0.76 -20.94
C LYS A 16 -10.97 1.03 -20.97
N ILE A 17 -10.42 1.36 -19.86
CA ILE A 17 -9.05 1.76 -19.79
C ILE A 17 -8.12 0.63 -19.73
N GLY A 18 -8.53 -0.44 -19.19
CA GLY A 18 -7.73 -1.63 -19.20
C GLY A 18 -6.57 -1.68 -18.27
N ALA A 19 -5.47 -2.15 -18.77
CA ALA A 19 -4.33 -2.47 -17.94
C ALA A 19 -3.78 -1.30 -17.17
N ASN A 20 -3.68 -0.16 -17.77
CA ASN A 20 -3.12 0.98 -17.08
C ASN A 20 -3.95 1.40 -15.90
N THR A 21 -5.24 1.39 -16.04
CA THR A 21 -6.11 1.74 -14.93
C THR A 21 -5.97 0.75 -13.80
N HIS A 22 -5.85 -0.50 -14.14
CA HIS A 22 -5.69 -1.54 -13.15
C HIS A 22 -4.41 -1.33 -12.35
N ILE A 23 -3.33 -1.03 -13.04
CA ILE A 23 -2.05 -0.79 -12.37
C ILE A 23 -2.13 0.45 -11.50
N ILE A 24 -2.72 1.51 -12.01
CA ILE A 24 -2.84 2.73 -11.23
C ILE A 24 -3.67 2.51 -9.99
N ASN A 25 -4.74 1.73 -10.10
CA ASN A 25 -5.56 1.44 -8.94
C ASN A 25 -4.79 0.62 -7.92
N GLN A 26 -3.95 -0.29 -8.37
CA GLN A 26 -3.14 -1.04 -7.45
C GLN A 26 -2.13 -0.16 -6.74
N ILE A 27 -1.52 0.75 -7.48
CA ILE A 27 -0.57 1.68 -6.88
C ILE A 27 -1.27 2.53 -5.83
N ASN A 28 -2.46 3.02 -6.15
CA ASN A 28 -3.19 3.85 -5.20
C ASN A 28 -3.52 3.10 -3.93
N SER A 29 -3.93 1.86 -4.05
CA SER A 29 -4.23 1.04 -2.89
C SER A 29 -2.99 0.80 -2.05
N LEU A 30 -1.89 0.55 -2.70
CA LEU A 30 -0.64 0.33 -1.98
C LEU A 30 -0.15 1.60 -1.31
N GLN A 31 -0.39 2.75 -1.91
CA GLN A 31 -0.02 4.01 -1.28
C GLN A 31 -0.83 4.26 -0.02
N VAL A 32 -2.09 3.91 -0.03
CA VAL A 32 -2.91 4.01 1.16
C VAL A 32 -2.36 3.08 2.24
N GLU A 33 -2.02 1.87 1.86
CA GLU A 33 -1.47 0.92 2.79
C GLU A 33 -0.15 1.41 3.36
N ARG A 34 0.69 2.00 2.52
CA ARG A 34 1.94 2.57 2.97
C ARG A 34 1.70 3.67 4.01
N ASP A 35 0.72 4.53 3.76
CA ASP A 35 0.40 5.61 4.68
C ASP A 35 -0.08 5.07 6.01
N ILE A 36 -0.91 4.06 5.98
CA ILE A 36 -1.41 3.45 7.20
C ILE A 36 -0.26 2.85 8.00
N LEU A 37 0.62 2.14 7.33
CA LEU A 37 1.76 1.53 8.02
C LEU A 37 2.70 2.59 8.58
N THR A 38 2.94 3.64 7.83
CA THR A 38 3.80 4.71 8.29
C THR A 38 3.22 5.37 9.54
N LYS A 39 1.94 5.63 9.53
CA LYS A 39 1.31 6.24 10.70
C LYS A 39 1.31 5.31 11.90
N THR A 40 1.10 4.04 11.65
CA THR A 40 1.11 3.06 12.73
C THR A 40 2.50 2.99 13.36
N ILE A 41 3.52 2.97 12.53
CA ILE A 41 4.89 2.93 13.04
C ILE A 41 5.19 4.19 13.85
N SER A 42 4.76 5.34 13.37
CA SER A 42 4.96 6.58 14.09
C SER A 42 4.28 6.56 15.45
N ARG A 43 3.09 6.02 15.51
CA ARG A 43 2.39 5.93 16.77
C ARG A 43 3.09 5.03 17.76
N LEU A 44 3.67 3.95 17.27
CA LEU A 44 4.40 3.06 18.17
C LEU A 44 5.62 3.75 18.74
N TYR A 45 6.29 4.57 17.94
CA TYR A 45 7.42 5.32 18.45
C TYR A 45 6.97 6.40 19.43
N ASP A 46 5.89 7.07 19.12
CA ASP A 46 5.42 8.15 19.98
C ASP A 46 4.93 7.65 21.32
N ASN A 47 4.44 6.43 21.34
CA ASN A 47 3.89 5.87 22.57
C ASN A 47 4.87 5.04 23.33
N GLN A 48 6.13 5.38 23.25
CA GLN A 48 7.14 4.62 23.95
C GLN A 48 6.90 4.52 25.42
N ASN A 49 6.32 5.54 25.97
CA ASN A 49 6.10 5.56 27.41
C ASN A 49 4.76 4.98 27.81
N ASP A 50 4.00 4.56 26.85
CA ASP A 50 2.71 4.00 27.14
C ASP A 50 2.88 2.62 27.73
N SER A 51 2.21 2.34 28.77
CA SER A 51 2.40 1.09 29.44
C SER A 51 1.60 -0.06 28.91
N ASP A 52 0.77 0.18 27.93
CA ASP A 52 -0.05 -0.88 27.38
C ASP A 52 0.76 -1.95 26.70
N LEU A 53 1.88 -1.60 26.12
CA LEU A 53 2.74 -2.56 25.48
C LEU A 53 4.07 -2.59 26.14
N THR A 54 4.59 -3.77 26.32
CA THR A 54 5.95 -3.87 26.83
C THR A 54 6.90 -3.47 25.72
N LYS A 55 8.11 -3.15 26.10
CA LYS A 55 9.10 -2.77 25.13
C LYS A 55 9.34 -3.88 24.11
N ILE A 56 9.37 -5.11 24.57
CA ILE A 56 9.61 -6.23 23.69
C ILE A 56 8.49 -6.37 22.67
N GLN A 57 7.27 -6.24 23.14
CA GLN A 57 6.12 -6.35 22.23
C GLN A 57 6.14 -5.24 21.20
N ARG A 58 6.44 -4.03 21.64
CA ARG A 58 6.50 -2.90 20.74
C ARG A 58 7.58 -3.11 19.68
N ASP A 59 8.76 -3.57 20.12
CA ASP A 59 9.85 -3.80 19.19
C ASP A 59 9.49 -4.84 18.14
N LYS A 60 8.80 -5.88 18.56
CA LYS A 60 8.39 -6.91 17.62
C LYS A 60 7.40 -6.38 16.61
N LEU A 61 6.47 -5.55 17.07
CA LEU A 61 5.51 -4.96 16.16
C LEU A 61 6.18 -4.01 15.19
N LEU A 62 7.15 -3.24 15.67
CA LEU A 62 7.86 -2.33 14.80
C LEU A 62 8.59 -3.08 13.70
N LEU A 63 9.24 -4.17 14.05
CA LEU A 63 9.94 -4.95 13.05
C LEU A 63 8.98 -5.50 12.01
N ARG A 64 7.85 -5.98 12.46
CA ARG A 64 6.87 -6.53 11.56
C ARG A 64 6.33 -5.47 10.61
N TYR A 65 5.96 -4.31 11.15
CA TYR A 65 5.39 -3.26 10.32
C TYR A 65 6.43 -2.66 9.39
N GLN A 66 7.67 -2.55 9.85
CA GLN A 66 8.74 -2.06 8.99
C GLN A 66 8.97 -3.01 7.81
N HIS A 67 8.89 -4.30 8.07
CA HIS A 67 9.03 -5.27 7.01
C HIS A 67 7.90 -5.14 6.01
N GLN A 68 6.67 -5.02 6.50
CA GLN A 68 5.53 -4.86 5.62
C GLN A 68 5.62 -3.58 4.82
N LEU A 69 6.07 -2.52 5.45
CA LEU A 69 6.23 -1.25 4.76
C LEU A 69 7.23 -1.39 3.63
N GLY A 70 8.33 -2.08 3.88
CA GLY A 70 9.33 -2.30 2.84
C GLY A 70 8.76 -3.06 1.66
N VAL A 71 7.95 -4.07 1.92
CA VAL A 71 7.34 -4.85 0.86
C VAL A 71 6.38 -3.98 0.04
N VAL A 72 5.59 -3.15 0.73
CA VAL A 72 4.64 -2.29 0.05
C VAL A 72 5.37 -1.28 -0.84
N ILE A 73 6.41 -0.68 -0.32
CA ILE A 73 7.18 0.29 -1.09
C ILE A 73 7.80 -0.37 -2.31
N ALA A 74 8.34 -1.55 -2.14
CA ALA A 74 8.94 -2.26 -3.27
C ALA A 74 7.92 -2.56 -4.35
N ARG A 75 6.72 -2.92 -3.95
CA ARG A 75 5.67 -3.19 -4.92
C ARG A 75 5.24 -1.94 -5.65
N ILE A 76 5.15 -0.82 -4.93
CA ILE A 76 4.80 0.43 -5.56
C ILE A 76 5.85 0.78 -6.61
N GLN A 77 7.11 0.68 -6.27
CA GLN A 77 8.17 1.01 -7.20
C GLN A 77 8.12 0.12 -8.43
N LYS A 78 7.87 -1.14 -8.24
CA LYS A 78 7.79 -2.04 -9.36
C LYS A 78 6.64 -1.70 -10.28
N LEU A 79 5.48 -1.42 -9.71
CA LEU A 79 4.32 -1.08 -10.50
C LEU A 79 4.48 0.26 -11.19
N GLU A 80 5.13 1.19 -10.53
CA GLU A 80 5.38 2.49 -11.15
C GLU A 80 6.30 2.35 -12.34
N THR A 81 7.27 1.49 -12.25
CA THR A 81 8.16 1.26 -13.36
C THR A 81 7.41 0.68 -14.54
N VAL A 82 6.57 -0.30 -14.29
CA VAL A 82 5.77 -0.88 -15.34
C VAL A 82 4.84 0.15 -15.97
N SER A 83 4.26 0.98 -15.15
CA SER A 83 3.34 1.97 -15.63
C SER A 83 4.01 3.01 -16.51
N LYS A 84 5.23 3.38 -16.14
CA LYS A 84 5.94 4.39 -16.89
C LYS A 84 6.54 3.87 -18.17
N HIS A 85 6.88 2.61 -18.20
CA HIS A 85 7.54 2.04 -19.36
C HIS A 85 6.85 0.77 -19.80
N PRO A 86 5.63 0.87 -20.19
CA PRO A 86 4.89 -0.33 -20.57
C PRO A 86 5.49 -1.03 -21.76
N ASP A 87 6.10 -0.28 -22.63
CA ASP A 87 6.67 -0.89 -23.81
C ASP A 87 7.94 -1.62 -23.54
N LEU A 88 8.65 -1.23 -22.54
CA LEU A 88 9.91 -1.85 -22.24
C LEU A 88 9.74 -3.18 -21.60
N GLY A 89 8.70 -3.32 -20.86
CA GLY A 89 8.48 -4.53 -20.12
C GLY A 89 8.60 -5.79 -20.93
N PRO A 90 7.85 -5.91 -21.93
CA PRO A 90 7.85 -7.14 -22.70
C PRO A 90 9.13 -7.37 -23.45
N LEU A 91 9.75 -6.35 -23.84
CA LEU A 91 10.93 -6.51 -24.58
C LEU A 91 12.06 -6.82 -23.73
N GLY A 92 11.96 -6.27 -22.64
CA GLY A 92 13.05 -6.38 -21.68
C GLY A 92 13.54 -7.51 -21.73
#